data_e224d8daff56c31fd37711ffd38af8d0
#
_entry.id   e224d8daff56c31fd37711ffd38af8d0
#
_cell.length_a   1.000
_cell.length_b   1.000
_cell.length_c   1.000
_cell.angle_alpha   90.00
_cell.angle_beta   90.00
_cell.angle_gamma   90.00
#
_symmetry.space_group_name_H-M   'P 1'
#
loop_
_entity.id
_entity.type
_entity.pdbx_description
1 polymer ?
#
loop_
_entity_poly.entity_id
_entity_poly.type
_entity_poly.pdbx_seq_one_letter_code
_entity_poly.pdbx_strand_id
1 'polypeptide(L)'
;MKNVLILGGPGNISESTIRYFLEKKVPVGVLTHATTDLLGLDGKISVFRGDRNDIEDLMRVYREFDPEVIIDFCCFEPFQAKVVVEAVKQMHCARYIFVSTVDVYGYPLSRLPMRESDPWGEPNCLYAKNKKECEQIFKEGFADTSTSLTIARPAYSMGKTFALSAFERNRGKHIVARIREGKPVYVPGDGNALLQTGSAYNTGLMIARIAENDNCRDQDYTCGHDRLNTQDEYIKAFANVLGMPVKIVHIPTDFMYSLERKEVEDSILKDLSIHNIYFSVEKFKQEFPDFVWEYSMEDAARAFIEHQDKIGTFDKPLEEQFEDKVLEKWEKAMEALRQEIDF
;
A
#
# COMPACT_ATOMS: atom_id res chain seq x y z
N MET A 1 24.66 -10.36 -3.49
CA MET A 1 24.28 -8.97 -3.84
C MET A 1 25.37 -8.02 -3.34
N LYS A 2 25.95 -7.21 -4.24
CA LYS A 2 27.02 -6.25 -3.93
C LYS A 2 26.47 -5.04 -3.15
N ASN A 3 25.39 -4.45 -3.65
CA ASN A 3 24.74 -3.28 -3.07
C ASN A 3 23.33 -3.09 -3.67
N VAL A 4 22.52 -2.25 -3.04
CA VAL A 4 21.16 -1.94 -3.49
C VAL A 4 20.89 -0.44 -3.45
N LEU A 5 20.33 0.10 -4.51
CA LEU A 5 19.83 1.48 -4.58
C LEU A 5 18.31 1.49 -4.45
N ILE A 6 17.80 2.27 -3.52
CA ILE A 6 16.37 2.50 -3.31
C ILE A 6 16.02 3.85 -3.95
N LEU A 7 15.06 3.85 -4.88
CA LEU A 7 14.46 5.07 -5.39
C LEU A 7 13.20 5.37 -4.56
N GLY A 8 13.24 6.48 -3.83
CA GLY A 8 12.18 6.88 -2.90
C GLY A 8 12.27 6.22 -1.53
N GLY A 9 12.18 7.03 -0.50
CA GLY A 9 12.21 6.57 0.89
C GLY A 9 13.32 7.19 1.73
N PRO A 10 13.45 6.73 2.97
CA PRO A 10 12.63 5.70 3.61
C PRO A 10 11.15 6.12 3.73
N GLY A 11 10.26 5.16 3.55
CA GLY A 11 8.81 5.36 3.56
C GLY A 11 8.07 4.15 4.13
N ASN A 12 6.75 4.14 3.97
CA ASN A 12 5.87 3.15 4.61
C ASN A 12 6.29 1.68 4.39
N ILE A 13 6.70 1.34 3.17
CA ILE A 13 7.14 -0.01 2.81
C ILE A 13 8.68 -0.09 2.75
N SER A 14 9.34 0.91 2.16
CA SER A 14 10.77 0.85 1.89
C SER A 14 11.65 0.86 3.15
N GLU A 15 11.14 1.34 4.30
CA GLU A 15 11.91 1.32 5.56
C GLU A 15 12.34 -0.10 5.96
N SER A 16 11.42 -1.06 5.94
CA SER A 16 11.74 -2.45 6.30
C SER A 16 12.64 -3.13 5.27
N THR A 17 12.48 -2.80 3.99
CA THR A 17 13.40 -3.25 2.93
C THR A 17 14.83 -2.76 3.19
N ILE A 18 14.99 -1.47 3.51
CA ILE A 18 16.30 -0.88 3.85
C ILE A 18 16.91 -1.57 5.07
N ARG A 19 16.13 -1.70 6.16
CA ARG A 19 16.60 -2.32 7.40
C ARG A 19 17.05 -3.77 7.19
N TYR A 20 16.30 -4.53 6.40
CA TYR A 20 16.66 -5.91 6.04
C TYR A 20 18.06 -5.99 5.40
N PHE A 21 18.35 -5.14 4.42
CA PHE A 21 19.66 -5.15 3.76
C PHE A 21 20.78 -4.69 4.70
N LEU A 22 20.51 -3.71 5.57
CA LEU A 22 21.49 -3.25 6.56
C LEU A 22 21.84 -4.37 7.56
N GLU A 23 20.86 -5.15 8.02
CA GLU A 23 21.07 -6.31 8.91
C GLU A 23 21.95 -7.37 8.23
N LYS A 24 21.78 -7.56 6.93
CA LYS A 24 22.63 -8.43 6.11
C LYS A 24 23.97 -7.80 5.70
N LYS A 25 24.27 -6.59 6.17
CA LYS A 25 25.48 -5.85 5.85
C LYS A 25 25.65 -5.58 4.34
N VAL A 26 24.56 -5.50 3.60
CA VAL A 26 24.54 -5.07 2.20
C VAL A 26 24.53 -3.54 2.19
N PRO A 27 25.45 -2.87 1.46
CA PRO A 27 25.44 -1.42 1.31
C PRO A 27 24.14 -0.95 0.65
N VAL A 28 23.49 0.06 1.27
CA VAL A 28 22.23 0.63 0.78
C VAL A 28 22.45 2.09 0.41
N GLY A 29 22.11 2.43 -0.84
CA GLY A 29 21.94 3.81 -1.32
C GLY A 29 20.46 4.17 -1.35
N VAL A 30 20.14 5.43 -1.08
CA VAL A 30 18.77 5.95 -1.20
C VAL A 30 18.78 7.27 -1.97
N LEU A 31 18.09 7.33 -3.10
CA LEU A 31 17.80 8.58 -3.81
C LEU A 31 16.46 9.12 -3.30
N THR A 32 16.48 10.31 -2.71
CA THR A 32 15.31 10.91 -2.07
C THR A 32 15.36 12.44 -2.09
N HIS A 33 14.21 13.09 -1.86
CA HIS A 33 14.14 14.55 -1.76
C HIS A 33 14.88 15.12 -0.56
N ALA A 34 15.25 16.39 -0.62
CA ALA A 34 16.02 17.09 0.40
C ALA A 34 15.35 17.09 1.79
N THR A 35 14.02 17.10 1.85
CA THR A 35 13.22 17.21 3.08
C THR A 35 12.76 15.86 3.66
N THR A 36 13.14 14.74 3.04
CA THR A 36 12.70 13.41 3.53
C THR A 36 13.33 13.10 4.88
N ASP A 37 12.51 12.76 5.88
CA ASP A 37 12.97 12.20 7.15
C ASP A 37 13.59 10.82 6.91
N LEU A 38 14.78 10.60 7.42
CA LEU A 38 15.53 9.35 7.24
C LEU A 38 15.18 8.27 8.28
N LEU A 39 14.23 8.51 9.17
CA LEU A 39 13.71 7.54 10.15
C LEU A 39 14.81 6.87 11.01
N GLY A 40 15.84 7.64 11.37
CA GLY A 40 16.98 7.16 12.17
C GLY A 40 17.95 6.27 11.40
N LEU A 41 17.98 6.38 10.08
CA LEU A 41 18.94 5.68 9.20
C LEU A 41 20.16 6.54 8.86
N ASP A 42 20.26 7.75 9.44
CA ASP A 42 21.40 8.64 9.25
C ASP A 42 22.72 7.92 9.56
N GLY A 43 23.69 8.08 8.67
CA GLY A 43 24.99 7.45 8.79
C GLY A 43 25.02 5.92 8.57
N LYS A 44 23.88 5.29 8.34
CA LYS A 44 23.80 3.85 8.05
C LYS A 44 23.62 3.56 6.56
N ILE A 45 23.17 4.53 5.79
CA ILE A 45 22.89 4.46 4.35
C ILE A 45 23.64 5.57 3.61
N SER A 46 23.91 5.35 2.32
CA SER A 46 24.40 6.41 1.42
C SER A 46 23.19 7.21 0.93
N VAL A 47 23.08 8.47 1.33
CA VAL A 47 21.96 9.34 0.97
C VAL A 47 22.32 10.21 -0.22
N PHE A 48 21.56 10.06 -1.31
CA PHE A 48 21.66 10.90 -2.50
C PHE A 48 20.44 11.82 -2.56
N ARG A 49 20.69 13.12 -2.50
CA ARG A 49 19.64 14.13 -2.61
C ARG A 49 19.48 14.53 -4.06
N GLY A 50 18.22 14.44 -4.57
CA GLY A 50 17.90 14.74 -5.95
C GLY A 50 16.47 14.37 -6.32
N ASP A 51 16.13 14.59 -7.58
CA ASP A 51 14.83 14.24 -8.13
C ASP A 51 14.96 13.01 -9.04
N ARG A 52 14.24 11.93 -8.72
CA ARG A 52 14.18 10.72 -9.55
C ARG A 52 13.54 10.96 -10.94
N ASN A 53 12.87 12.11 -11.13
CA ASN A 53 12.30 12.53 -12.41
C ASN A 53 13.33 13.23 -13.32
N ASP A 54 14.48 13.57 -12.76
CA ASP A 54 15.59 14.17 -13.50
C ASP A 54 16.59 13.06 -13.88
N ILE A 55 16.77 12.88 -15.19
CA ILE A 55 17.70 11.87 -15.73
C ILE A 55 19.14 12.14 -15.29
N GLU A 56 19.56 13.40 -15.18
CA GLU A 56 20.92 13.76 -14.76
C GLU A 56 21.17 13.36 -13.29
N ASP A 57 20.17 13.55 -12.42
CA ASP A 57 20.25 13.08 -11.03
C ASP A 57 20.32 11.56 -10.96
N LEU A 58 19.51 10.83 -11.72
CA LEU A 58 19.59 9.37 -11.81
C LEU A 58 20.96 8.92 -12.31
N MET A 59 21.44 9.49 -13.40
CA MET A 59 22.73 9.16 -14.00
C MET A 59 23.90 9.46 -13.07
N ARG A 60 23.83 10.57 -12.32
CA ARG A 60 24.82 10.93 -11.29
C ARG A 60 24.85 9.86 -10.19
N VAL A 61 23.70 9.53 -9.62
CA VAL A 61 23.61 8.54 -8.52
C VAL A 61 24.05 7.15 -8.99
N TYR A 62 23.68 6.74 -10.20
CA TYR A 62 24.11 5.46 -10.76
C TYR A 62 25.63 5.41 -10.93
N ARG A 63 26.27 6.47 -11.39
CA ARG A 63 27.76 6.54 -11.53
C ARG A 63 28.45 6.54 -10.17
N GLU A 64 27.91 7.25 -9.18
CA GLU A 64 28.51 7.38 -7.86
C GLU A 64 28.37 6.10 -7.01
N PHE A 65 27.22 5.42 -7.09
CA PHE A 65 26.90 4.26 -6.27
C PHE A 65 27.15 2.92 -6.97
N ASP A 66 27.12 2.88 -8.29
CA ASP A 66 27.27 1.68 -9.12
C ASP A 66 26.39 0.52 -8.64
N PRO A 67 25.04 0.67 -8.64
CA PRO A 67 24.12 -0.30 -8.04
C PRO A 67 24.07 -1.60 -8.81
N GLU A 68 24.15 -2.74 -8.11
CA GLU A 68 23.83 -4.05 -8.69
C GLU A 68 22.31 -4.22 -8.82
N VAL A 69 21.56 -3.80 -7.80
CA VAL A 69 20.10 -3.90 -7.76
C VAL A 69 19.51 -2.54 -7.47
N ILE A 70 18.44 -2.21 -8.20
CA ILE A 70 17.64 -1.01 -7.98
C ILE A 70 16.23 -1.43 -7.59
N ILE A 71 15.66 -0.84 -6.53
CA ILE A 71 14.28 -1.03 -6.11
C ILE A 71 13.56 0.32 -6.14
N ASP A 72 12.55 0.45 -7.00
CA ASP A 72 11.83 1.71 -7.21
C ASP A 72 10.46 1.69 -6.52
N PHE A 73 10.35 2.43 -5.42
CA PHE A 73 9.13 2.61 -4.62
C PHE A 73 8.29 3.82 -5.03
N CYS A 74 8.80 4.69 -5.89
CA CYS A 74 8.20 6.00 -6.14
C CYS A 74 7.95 6.32 -7.63
N CYS A 75 7.82 5.32 -8.49
CA CYS A 75 7.35 5.49 -9.85
C CYS A 75 5.81 5.38 -9.90
N PHE A 76 5.12 6.51 -10.00
CA PHE A 76 3.66 6.60 -9.96
C PHE A 76 3.04 6.98 -11.30
N GLU A 77 3.81 7.52 -12.22
CA GLU A 77 3.35 8.05 -13.49
C GLU A 77 4.18 7.54 -14.67
N PRO A 78 3.57 7.37 -15.87
CA PRO A 78 4.24 6.80 -17.05
C PRO A 78 5.50 7.54 -17.48
N PHE A 79 5.54 8.87 -17.36
CA PHE A 79 6.74 9.63 -17.72
C PHE A 79 7.94 9.27 -16.84
N GLN A 80 7.69 8.95 -15.56
CA GLN A 80 8.72 8.54 -14.60
C GLN A 80 9.35 7.21 -15.00
N ALA A 81 8.55 6.27 -15.50
CA ALA A 81 9.06 5.01 -16.02
C ALA A 81 9.93 5.22 -17.27
N LYS A 82 9.54 6.11 -18.17
CA LYS A 82 10.32 6.46 -19.37
C LYS A 82 11.69 7.04 -19.01
N VAL A 83 11.76 7.93 -18.02
CA VAL A 83 13.03 8.51 -17.56
C VAL A 83 13.97 7.42 -17.02
N VAL A 84 13.44 6.47 -16.25
CA VAL A 84 14.26 5.36 -15.72
C VAL A 84 14.71 4.42 -16.83
N VAL A 85 13.84 4.07 -17.80
CA VAL A 85 14.21 3.23 -18.94
C VAL A 85 15.37 3.86 -19.72
N GLU A 86 15.30 5.17 -19.95
CA GLU A 86 16.38 5.91 -20.65
C GLU A 86 17.68 5.89 -19.84
N ALA A 87 17.61 6.08 -18.52
CA ALA A 87 18.78 6.02 -17.66
C ALA A 87 19.40 4.61 -17.64
N VAL A 88 18.60 3.56 -17.50
CA VAL A 88 19.08 2.15 -17.46
C VAL A 88 19.69 1.71 -18.79
N LYS A 89 19.19 2.19 -19.93
CA LYS A 89 19.80 1.93 -21.25
C LYS A 89 21.21 2.50 -21.39
N GLN A 90 21.49 3.60 -20.69
CA GLN A 90 22.81 4.25 -20.74
C GLN A 90 23.75 3.69 -19.65
N MET A 91 23.20 2.99 -18.67
CA MET A 91 23.94 2.49 -17.53
C MET A 91 23.61 1.03 -17.27
N HIS A 92 24.58 0.28 -16.79
CA HIS A 92 24.38 -1.11 -16.50
C HIS A 92 23.97 -1.32 -15.03
N CYS A 93 22.79 -1.91 -14.81
CA CYS A 93 22.47 -2.55 -13.54
C CYS A 93 22.00 -4.00 -13.78
N ALA A 94 22.30 -4.90 -12.86
CA ALA A 94 21.99 -6.31 -13.08
C ALA A 94 20.48 -6.57 -12.91
N ARG A 95 19.79 -5.78 -12.07
CA ARG A 95 18.40 -6.03 -11.74
C ARG A 95 17.66 -4.77 -11.34
N TYR A 96 16.46 -4.60 -11.87
CA TYR A 96 15.52 -3.55 -11.51
C TYR A 96 14.23 -4.18 -10.96
N ILE A 97 13.81 -3.72 -9.78
CA ILE A 97 12.57 -4.15 -9.15
C ILE A 97 11.61 -2.97 -9.13
N PHE A 98 10.54 -3.08 -9.89
CA PHE A 98 9.46 -2.10 -9.89
C PHE A 98 8.43 -2.45 -8.82
N VAL A 99 8.24 -1.56 -7.86
CA VAL A 99 7.17 -1.69 -6.86
C VAL A 99 5.88 -1.09 -7.46
N SER A 100 5.06 -1.98 -8.00
CA SER A 100 3.76 -1.67 -8.59
C SER A 100 2.64 -1.67 -7.53
N THR A 101 1.48 -2.22 -7.82
CA THR A 101 0.31 -2.37 -6.92
C THR A 101 -0.60 -3.48 -7.43
N VAL A 102 -1.33 -4.13 -6.52
CA VAL A 102 -2.41 -5.05 -6.90
C VAL A 102 -3.59 -4.37 -7.57
N ASP A 103 -3.74 -3.06 -7.45
CA ASP A 103 -4.82 -2.29 -8.09
C ASP A 103 -4.78 -2.36 -9.63
N VAL A 104 -3.63 -2.75 -10.21
CA VAL A 104 -3.51 -2.95 -11.67
C VAL A 104 -4.43 -4.06 -12.19
N TYR A 105 -4.87 -4.98 -11.33
CA TYR A 105 -5.79 -6.05 -11.72
C TYR A 105 -7.22 -5.55 -11.99
N GLY A 106 -7.59 -4.36 -11.49
CA GLY A 106 -8.94 -3.80 -11.59
C GLY A 106 -9.95 -4.52 -10.68
N TYR A 107 -11.07 -3.86 -10.40
CA TYR A 107 -12.12 -4.40 -9.54
C TYR A 107 -13.49 -4.35 -10.26
N PRO A 108 -14.38 -5.34 -10.04
CA PRO A 108 -14.18 -6.55 -9.22
C PRO A 108 -13.07 -7.46 -9.80
N LEU A 109 -12.39 -8.20 -8.92
CA LEU A 109 -11.38 -9.17 -9.35
C LEU A 109 -12.04 -10.28 -10.20
N SER A 110 -11.36 -10.73 -11.25
CA SER A 110 -11.88 -11.77 -12.17
C SER A 110 -12.02 -13.14 -11.50
N ARG A 111 -11.29 -13.36 -10.41
CA ARG A 111 -11.39 -14.53 -9.53
C ARG A 111 -10.89 -14.23 -8.11
N LEU A 112 -11.19 -15.12 -7.17
CA LEU A 112 -10.70 -15.09 -5.79
C LEU A 112 -10.10 -16.46 -5.42
N PRO A 113 -8.85 -16.53 -4.93
CA PRO A 113 -7.85 -15.45 -4.92
C PRO A 113 -7.35 -15.12 -6.34
N MET A 114 -7.06 -13.84 -6.60
CA MET A 114 -6.44 -13.37 -7.84
C MET A 114 -4.96 -13.78 -7.88
N ARG A 115 -4.49 -14.29 -9.01
CA ARG A 115 -3.10 -14.71 -9.23
C ARG A 115 -2.42 -13.79 -10.26
N GLU A 116 -1.10 -13.81 -10.28
CA GLU A 116 -0.28 -13.05 -11.24
C GLU A 116 -0.60 -13.38 -12.71
N SER A 117 -0.96 -14.65 -12.96
CA SER A 117 -1.27 -15.17 -14.31
C SER A 117 -2.73 -15.02 -14.73
N ASP A 118 -3.62 -14.56 -13.85
CA ASP A 118 -5.04 -14.43 -14.16
C ASP A 118 -5.31 -13.22 -15.07
N PRO A 119 -6.38 -13.24 -15.87
CA PRO A 119 -6.76 -12.12 -16.70
C PRO A 119 -7.09 -10.88 -15.86
N TRP A 120 -6.56 -9.73 -16.25
CA TRP A 120 -6.80 -8.46 -15.59
C TRP A 120 -8.08 -7.81 -16.09
N GLY A 121 -8.81 -7.19 -15.18
CA GLY A 121 -9.83 -6.21 -15.50
C GLY A 121 -9.25 -4.85 -15.88
N GLU A 122 -10.13 -3.87 -16.03
CA GLU A 122 -9.69 -2.49 -16.21
C GLU A 122 -9.54 -1.80 -14.85
N PRO A 123 -8.40 -1.16 -14.59
CA PRO A 123 -8.21 -0.41 -13.35
C PRO A 123 -9.21 0.73 -13.20
N ASN A 124 -9.77 0.89 -12.01
CA ASN A 124 -10.87 1.82 -11.76
C ASN A 124 -10.41 3.27 -11.55
N CYS A 125 -9.20 3.47 -11.04
CA CYS A 125 -8.67 4.79 -10.71
C CYS A 125 -7.41 5.15 -11.50
N LEU A 126 -7.12 6.46 -11.62
CA LEU A 126 -5.97 6.97 -12.37
C LEU A 126 -4.64 6.39 -11.85
N TYR A 127 -4.48 6.27 -10.54
CA TYR A 127 -3.28 5.68 -9.93
C TYR A 127 -3.01 4.27 -10.47
N ALA A 128 -4.03 3.42 -10.48
CA ALA A 128 -3.90 2.04 -10.94
C ALA A 128 -3.65 1.96 -12.46
N LYS A 129 -4.30 2.82 -13.25
CA LYS A 129 -4.05 2.95 -14.71
C LYS A 129 -2.61 3.35 -14.98
N ASN A 130 -2.10 4.35 -14.28
CA ASN A 130 -0.72 4.81 -14.41
C ASN A 130 0.27 3.70 -14.04
N LYS A 131 0.02 2.96 -12.94
CA LYS A 131 0.88 1.83 -12.55
C LYS A 131 0.88 0.70 -13.58
N LYS A 132 -0.29 0.37 -14.15
CA LYS A 132 -0.42 -0.62 -15.24
C LYS A 132 0.39 -0.19 -16.47
N GLU A 133 0.31 1.09 -16.86
CA GLU A 133 1.10 1.65 -17.96
C GLU A 133 2.62 1.65 -17.65
N CYS A 134 3.00 1.98 -16.42
CA CYS A 134 4.40 1.87 -16.00
C CYS A 134 4.95 0.45 -16.12
N GLU A 135 4.19 -0.58 -15.72
CA GLU A 135 4.61 -1.98 -15.90
C GLU A 135 4.87 -2.31 -17.38
N GLN A 136 3.99 -1.84 -18.27
CA GLN A 136 4.16 -2.04 -19.71
C GLN A 136 5.41 -1.33 -20.25
N ILE A 137 5.61 -0.05 -19.88
CA ILE A 137 6.79 0.73 -20.27
C ILE A 137 8.08 0.03 -19.81
N PHE A 138 8.13 -0.47 -18.59
CA PHE A 138 9.31 -1.19 -18.11
C PHE A 138 9.52 -2.53 -18.84
N LYS A 139 8.47 -3.31 -19.08
CA LYS A 139 8.56 -4.58 -19.83
C LYS A 139 9.09 -4.36 -21.25
N GLU A 140 8.54 -3.38 -21.96
CA GLU A 140 8.99 -3.02 -23.30
C GLU A 140 10.40 -2.39 -23.30
N GLY A 141 10.64 -1.48 -22.35
CA GLY A 141 11.88 -0.72 -22.28
C GLY A 141 13.10 -1.55 -21.90
N PHE A 142 12.92 -2.63 -21.15
CA PHE A 142 14.02 -3.50 -20.71
C PHE A 142 14.17 -4.77 -21.54
N ALA A 143 13.25 -5.05 -22.48
CA ALA A 143 13.27 -6.27 -23.28
C ALA A 143 14.60 -6.52 -24.03
N ASP A 144 15.22 -5.43 -24.52
CA ASP A 144 16.49 -5.48 -25.28
C ASP A 144 17.70 -5.05 -24.42
N THR A 145 17.57 -5.08 -23.11
CA THR A 145 18.66 -4.76 -22.17
C THR A 145 19.14 -6.00 -21.43
N SER A 146 20.31 -5.91 -20.80
CA SER A 146 20.80 -6.96 -19.89
C SER A 146 20.26 -6.84 -18.48
N THR A 147 19.45 -5.81 -18.19
CA THR A 147 18.82 -5.58 -16.89
C THR A 147 17.60 -6.47 -16.73
N SER A 148 17.61 -7.34 -15.75
CA SER A 148 16.43 -8.14 -15.37
C SER A 148 15.37 -7.28 -14.71
N LEU A 149 14.11 -7.44 -15.10
CA LEU A 149 12.96 -6.74 -14.51
C LEU A 149 12.18 -7.69 -13.59
N THR A 150 11.98 -7.28 -12.34
CA THR A 150 11.02 -7.94 -11.45
C THR A 150 9.93 -6.96 -11.06
N ILE A 151 8.66 -7.39 -11.08
CA ILE A 151 7.54 -6.57 -10.67
C ILE A 151 7.00 -7.10 -9.34
N ALA A 152 7.03 -6.26 -8.31
CA ALA A 152 6.41 -6.54 -7.02
C ALA A 152 5.10 -5.75 -6.92
N ARG A 153 3.98 -6.43 -6.68
CA ARG A 153 2.65 -5.82 -6.53
C ARG A 153 2.20 -5.91 -5.07
N PRO A 154 2.49 -4.90 -4.24
CA PRO A 154 1.96 -4.82 -2.89
C PRO A 154 0.44 -4.86 -2.88
N ALA A 155 -0.13 -5.66 -1.96
CA ALA A 155 -1.50 -5.49 -1.52
C ALA A 155 -1.59 -4.31 -0.54
N TYR A 156 -2.74 -4.12 0.13
CA TYR A 156 -2.93 -2.97 1.02
C TYR A 156 -2.05 -3.06 2.26
N SER A 157 -0.94 -2.36 2.20
CA SER A 157 0.15 -2.42 3.18
C SER A 157 0.02 -1.27 4.18
N MET A 158 -0.66 -1.54 5.30
CA MET A 158 -0.84 -0.58 6.38
C MET A 158 0.45 -0.41 7.20
N GLY A 159 0.72 0.82 7.61
CA GLY A 159 1.88 1.16 8.44
C GLY A 159 1.86 2.62 8.85
N LYS A 160 2.99 3.16 9.26
CA LYS A 160 3.13 4.51 9.86
C LYS A 160 2.35 5.62 9.15
N THR A 161 2.39 5.64 7.83
CA THR A 161 1.85 6.75 7.04
C THR A 161 0.61 6.40 6.23
N PHE A 162 0.18 5.14 6.25
CA PHE A 162 -0.93 4.69 5.42
C PHE A 162 -1.86 3.74 6.16
N ALA A 163 -3.16 4.06 6.15
CA ALA A 163 -4.25 3.17 6.52
C ALA A 163 -5.52 3.54 5.75
N LEU A 164 -6.31 2.53 5.36
CA LEU A 164 -7.54 2.71 4.61
C LEU A 164 -8.68 3.24 5.49
N SER A 165 -9.67 3.86 4.87
CA SER A 165 -11.04 3.96 5.39
C SER A 165 -12.01 3.47 4.33
N ALA A 166 -13.30 3.38 4.63
CA ALA A 166 -14.30 2.98 3.63
C ALA A 166 -14.39 3.97 2.45
N PHE A 167 -14.08 5.25 2.69
CA PHE A 167 -14.19 6.32 1.69
C PHE A 167 -12.88 6.66 1.00
N GLU A 168 -11.73 6.56 1.68
CA GLU A 168 -10.46 7.01 1.12
C GLU A 168 -9.29 6.09 1.46
N ARG A 169 -8.34 6.00 0.53
CA ARG A 169 -7.14 5.16 0.66
C ARG A 169 -6.21 5.57 1.82
N ASN A 170 -6.25 6.80 2.27
CA ASN A 170 -5.37 7.29 3.34
C ASN A 170 -6.12 8.10 4.40
N ARG A 171 -7.21 7.52 4.90
CA ARG A 171 -8.05 8.17 5.92
C ARG A 171 -8.18 7.38 7.23
N GLY A 172 -7.29 6.45 7.49
CA GLY A 172 -7.29 5.69 8.73
C GLY A 172 -7.23 6.53 10.00
N LYS A 173 -6.69 7.77 9.92
CA LYS A 173 -6.73 8.74 11.03
C LYS A 173 -8.16 9.07 11.50
N HIS A 174 -9.14 9.07 10.60
CA HIS A 174 -10.53 9.29 10.96
C HIS A 174 -11.11 8.12 11.76
N ILE A 175 -10.72 6.88 11.43
CA ILE A 175 -11.10 5.70 12.21
C ILE A 175 -10.59 5.84 13.65
N VAL A 176 -9.30 6.17 13.82
CA VAL A 176 -8.68 6.35 15.13
C VAL A 176 -9.35 7.47 15.93
N ALA A 177 -9.59 8.63 15.32
CA ALA A 177 -10.24 9.76 15.97
C ALA A 177 -11.67 9.39 16.39
N ARG A 178 -12.45 8.76 15.53
CA ARG A 178 -13.82 8.33 15.83
C ARG A 178 -13.88 7.36 17.01
N ILE A 179 -12.98 6.38 17.05
CA ILE A 179 -12.89 5.44 18.17
C ILE A 179 -12.56 6.20 19.47
N ARG A 180 -11.57 7.10 19.46
CA ARG A 180 -11.18 7.90 20.63
C ARG A 180 -12.29 8.81 21.13
N GLU A 181 -13.11 9.32 20.22
CA GLU A 181 -14.25 10.19 20.55
C GLU A 181 -15.53 9.40 20.85
N GLY A 182 -15.51 8.06 20.81
CA GLY A 182 -16.68 7.22 21.01
C GLY A 182 -17.73 7.35 19.89
N LYS A 183 -17.34 7.86 18.74
CA LYS A 183 -18.20 8.00 17.56
C LYS A 183 -18.30 6.69 16.79
N PRO A 184 -19.43 6.41 16.12
CA PRO A 184 -19.56 5.22 15.29
C PRO A 184 -18.67 5.31 14.07
N VAL A 185 -18.18 4.13 13.58
CA VAL A 185 -17.40 4.00 12.35
C VAL A 185 -18.26 3.32 11.30
N TYR A 186 -18.31 3.89 10.11
CA TYR A 186 -19.01 3.33 8.96
C TYR A 186 -18.25 2.15 8.35
N VAL A 187 -19.00 1.08 8.09
CA VAL A 187 -18.53 -0.06 7.28
C VAL A 187 -19.59 -0.39 6.22
N PRO A 188 -19.19 -0.56 4.94
CA PRO A 188 -20.13 -0.85 3.86
C PRO A 188 -20.71 -2.26 3.96
N GLY A 189 -21.97 -2.39 3.53
CA GLY A 189 -22.68 -3.67 3.48
C GLY A 189 -22.92 -4.25 4.87
N ASP A 190 -22.49 -5.48 5.09
CA ASP A 190 -22.59 -6.22 6.36
C ASP A 190 -21.23 -6.39 7.07
N GLY A 191 -20.20 -5.75 6.57
CA GLY A 191 -18.86 -5.81 7.14
C GLY A 191 -18.05 -7.08 6.85
N ASN A 192 -18.64 -8.06 6.13
CA ASN A 192 -18.03 -9.37 5.86
C ASN A 192 -17.18 -9.40 4.57
N ALA A 193 -17.17 -8.33 3.78
CA ALA A 193 -16.33 -8.27 2.60
C ALA A 193 -14.86 -8.45 2.99
N LEU A 194 -14.16 -9.33 2.26
CA LEU A 194 -12.77 -9.63 2.51
C LEU A 194 -11.88 -8.44 2.13
N LEU A 195 -10.94 -8.13 3.00
CA LEU A 195 -9.95 -7.09 2.80
C LEU A 195 -8.55 -7.64 3.12
N GLN A 196 -7.77 -7.96 2.09
CA GLN A 196 -6.39 -8.40 2.29
C GLN A 196 -5.50 -7.20 2.61
N THR A 197 -5.52 -6.80 3.86
CA THR A 197 -4.59 -5.81 4.42
C THR A 197 -3.58 -6.50 5.32
N GLY A 198 -2.42 -5.89 5.45
CA GLY A 198 -1.38 -6.37 6.34
C GLY A 198 -0.33 -5.32 6.63
N SER A 199 0.66 -5.68 7.41
CA SER A 199 1.74 -4.77 7.78
C SER A 199 2.62 -4.43 6.57
N ALA A 200 2.82 -3.13 6.35
CA ALA A 200 3.79 -2.62 5.38
C ALA A 200 5.22 -3.13 5.66
N TYR A 201 5.49 -3.49 6.90
CA TYR A 201 6.77 -4.06 7.30
C TYR A 201 6.98 -5.44 6.66
N ASN A 202 5.98 -6.34 6.74
CA ASN A 202 6.03 -7.63 6.03
C ASN A 202 6.18 -7.45 4.52
N THR A 203 5.45 -6.50 3.94
CA THR A 203 5.53 -6.22 2.49
C THR A 203 6.93 -5.81 2.07
N GLY A 204 7.58 -4.94 2.85
CA GLY A 204 8.96 -4.54 2.56
C GLY A 204 9.97 -5.68 2.73
N LEU A 205 9.76 -6.58 3.70
CA LEU A 205 10.56 -7.81 3.83
C LEU A 205 10.37 -8.75 2.64
N MET A 206 9.13 -8.91 2.14
CA MET A 206 8.87 -9.71 0.92
C MET A 206 9.63 -9.14 -0.28
N ILE A 207 9.58 -7.82 -0.49
CA ILE A 207 10.30 -7.15 -1.57
C ILE A 207 11.82 -7.34 -1.43
N ALA A 208 12.36 -7.25 -0.22
CA ALA A 208 13.78 -7.50 0.03
C ALA A 208 14.19 -8.94 -0.31
N ARG A 209 13.40 -9.94 0.13
CA ARG A 209 13.62 -11.35 -0.20
C ARG A 209 13.55 -11.61 -1.70
N ILE A 210 12.58 -11.02 -2.39
CA ILE A 210 12.47 -11.08 -3.85
C ILE A 210 13.73 -10.49 -4.49
N ALA A 211 14.22 -9.35 -3.98
CA ALA A 211 15.36 -8.65 -4.56
C ALA A 211 16.68 -9.42 -4.43
N GLU A 212 16.87 -10.22 -3.39
CA GLU A 212 18.10 -10.99 -3.19
C GLU A 212 18.10 -12.37 -3.90
N ASN A 213 16.94 -12.86 -4.36
CA ASN A 213 16.83 -14.20 -4.95
C ASN A 213 16.88 -14.14 -6.48
N ASP A 214 17.87 -14.79 -7.06
CA ASP A 214 18.06 -14.83 -8.53
C ASP A 214 16.92 -15.56 -9.27
N ASN A 215 16.22 -16.51 -8.63
CA ASN A 215 15.06 -17.18 -9.22
C ASN A 215 13.89 -16.21 -9.48
N CYS A 216 13.89 -15.06 -8.80
CA CYS A 216 12.84 -14.04 -8.97
C CYS A 216 13.13 -13.08 -10.14
N ARG A 217 14.21 -13.25 -10.89
CA ARG A 217 14.51 -12.46 -12.08
C ARG A 217 13.44 -12.65 -13.14
N ASP A 218 13.05 -11.57 -13.79
CA ASP A 218 12.06 -11.52 -14.89
C ASP A 218 10.71 -12.15 -14.50
N GLN A 219 10.33 -11.97 -13.22
CA GLN A 219 9.10 -12.49 -12.63
C GLN A 219 8.24 -11.40 -12.02
N ASP A 220 6.94 -11.68 -11.92
CA ASP A 220 5.97 -10.85 -11.21
C ASP A 220 5.57 -11.53 -9.90
N TYR A 221 5.46 -10.77 -8.80
CA TYR A 221 5.03 -11.27 -7.49
C TYR A 221 3.96 -10.39 -6.86
N THR A 222 2.93 -11.02 -6.34
CA THR A 222 1.99 -10.38 -5.42
C THR A 222 2.57 -10.39 -4.00
N CYS A 223 2.74 -9.19 -3.43
CA CYS A 223 3.24 -9.00 -2.07
C CYS A 223 2.07 -8.71 -1.13
N GLY A 224 1.30 -9.76 -0.84
CA GLY A 224 0.12 -9.71 0.03
C GLY A 224 0.39 -10.31 1.41
N HIS A 225 -0.62 -10.23 2.26
CA HIS A 225 -0.61 -10.90 3.56
C HIS A 225 -1.18 -12.31 3.44
N ASP A 226 -0.69 -13.25 4.24
CA ASP A 226 -1.18 -14.65 4.23
C ASP A 226 -2.51 -14.83 4.97
N ARG A 227 -2.92 -13.82 5.75
CA ARG A 227 -4.22 -13.77 6.42
C ARG A 227 -5.14 -12.78 5.74
N LEU A 228 -6.41 -13.12 5.75
CA LEU A 228 -7.50 -12.23 5.33
C LEU A 228 -8.15 -11.64 6.57
N ASN A 229 -8.61 -10.41 6.45
CA ASN A 229 -9.49 -9.77 7.41
C ASN A 229 -10.82 -9.47 6.72
N THR A 230 -11.90 -9.47 7.45
CA THR A 230 -13.11 -8.77 7.03
C THR A 230 -12.94 -7.27 7.27
N GLN A 231 -13.81 -6.45 6.72
CA GLN A 231 -13.78 -5.02 6.98
C GLN A 231 -14.04 -4.72 8.47
N ASP A 232 -14.90 -5.49 9.11
CA ASP A 232 -15.13 -5.40 10.56
C ASP A 232 -13.88 -5.71 11.37
N GLU A 233 -13.16 -6.79 11.04
CA GLU A 233 -11.92 -7.17 11.73
C GLU A 233 -10.84 -6.11 11.55
N TYR A 234 -10.78 -5.49 10.37
CA TYR A 234 -9.88 -4.37 10.11
C TYR A 234 -10.13 -3.19 11.07
N ILE A 235 -11.39 -2.77 11.25
CA ILE A 235 -11.75 -1.70 12.19
C ILE A 235 -11.48 -2.12 13.64
N LYS A 236 -11.81 -3.37 14.00
CA LYS A 236 -11.57 -3.92 15.34
C LYS A 236 -10.09 -3.95 15.70
N ALA A 237 -9.17 -4.12 14.74
CA ALA A 237 -7.73 -4.08 14.99
C ALA A 237 -7.29 -2.72 15.57
N PHE A 238 -7.81 -1.60 15.09
CA PHE A 238 -7.55 -0.28 15.69
C PHE A 238 -8.12 -0.16 17.10
N ALA A 239 -9.34 -0.63 17.31
CA ALA A 239 -10.00 -0.60 18.62
C ALA A 239 -9.22 -1.42 19.67
N ASN A 240 -8.76 -2.61 19.27
CA ASN A 240 -7.94 -3.48 20.12
C ASN A 240 -6.64 -2.79 20.56
N VAL A 241 -5.95 -2.14 19.62
CA VAL A 241 -4.70 -1.42 19.91
C VAL A 241 -4.94 -0.22 20.83
N LEU A 242 -6.06 0.48 20.65
CA LEU A 242 -6.44 1.61 21.50
C LEU A 242 -6.95 1.17 22.89
N GLY A 243 -7.30 -0.11 23.06
CA GLY A 243 -7.94 -0.62 24.25
C GLY A 243 -9.33 0.00 24.49
N MET A 244 -10.03 0.37 23.40
CA MET A 244 -11.31 1.07 23.44
C MET A 244 -12.38 0.29 22.67
N PRO A 245 -13.66 0.34 23.11
CA PRO A 245 -14.75 -0.24 22.33
C PRO A 245 -14.94 0.56 21.03
N VAL A 246 -15.37 -0.11 19.97
CA VAL A 246 -15.79 0.54 18.73
C VAL A 246 -17.24 0.20 18.42
N LYS A 247 -18.01 1.20 18.03
CA LYS A 247 -19.35 1.06 17.48
C LYS A 247 -19.23 1.04 15.96
N ILE A 248 -19.42 -0.11 15.34
CA ILE A 248 -19.47 -0.26 13.88
C ILE A 248 -20.92 -0.10 13.44
N VAL A 249 -21.15 0.69 12.40
CA VAL A 249 -22.46 0.88 11.78
C VAL A 249 -22.40 0.45 10.32
N HIS A 250 -23.17 -0.58 10.03
CA HIS A 250 -23.30 -1.13 8.70
C HIS A 250 -24.40 -0.40 7.93
N ILE A 251 -24.06 0.14 6.75
CA ILE A 251 -25.02 0.77 5.86
C ILE A 251 -24.95 0.08 4.49
N PRO A 252 -26.08 -0.38 3.94
CA PRO A 252 -26.12 -0.97 2.61
C PRO A 252 -25.52 -0.02 1.56
N THR A 253 -24.70 -0.55 0.69
CA THR A 253 -23.98 0.24 -0.31
C THR A 253 -24.92 0.93 -1.29
N ASP A 254 -26.02 0.24 -1.67
CA ASP A 254 -27.03 0.81 -2.56
C ASP A 254 -27.69 2.06 -1.94
N PHE A 255 -27.89 2.05 -0.61
CA PHE A 255 -28.35 3.25 0.08
C PHE A 255 -27.36 4.39 -0.04
N MET A 256 -26.06 4.12 0.16
CA MET A 256 -25.03 5.15 0.02
C MET A 256 -25.04 5.76 -1.39
N TYR A 257 -25.16 4.95 -2.44
CA TYR A 257 -25.25 5.44 -3.82
C TYR A 257 -26.51 6.24 -4.09
N SER A 258 -27.65 5.85 -3.48
CA SER A 258 -28.93 6.58 -3.63
C SER A 258 -28.89 8.01 -3.08
N LEU A 259 -27.86 8.35 -2.29
CA LEU A 259 -27.66 9.72 -1.79
C LEU A 259 -27.19 10.71 -2.88
N GLU A 260 -26.72 10.21 -4.02
CA GLU A 260 -26.23 10.99 -5.17
C GLU A 260 -25.28 12.13 -4.74
N ARG A 261 -24.37 11.81 -3.81
CA ARG A 261 -23.45 12.78 -3.22
C ARG A 261 -22.06 12.63 -3.80
N LYS A 262 -21.42 13.75 -4.08
CA LYS A 262 -20.06 13.81 -4.59
C LYS A 262 -19.09 13.07 -3.67
N GLU A 263 -19.28 13.17 -2.36
CA GLU A 263 -18.45 12.48 -1.38
C GLU A 263 -18.50 10.94 -1.50
N VAL A 264 -19.61 10.41 -2.02
CA VAL A 264 -19.77 8.98 -2.31
C VAL A 264 -19.19 8.64 -3.69
N GLU A 265 -19.44 9.47 -4.69
CA GLU A 265 -18.95 9.27 -6.06
C GLU A 265 -17.43 9.33 -6.17
N ASP A 266 -16.80 10.28 -5.46
CA ASP A 266 -15.34 10.46 -5.43
C ASP A 266 -14.63 9.47 -4.47
N SER A 267 -15.40 8.64 -3.72
CA SER A 267 -14.86 7.70 -2.74
C SER A 267 -14.29 6.43 -3.38
N ILE A 268 -13.50 5.67 -2.60
CA ILE A 268 -13.10 4.31 -2.98
C ILE A 268 -14.17 3.26 -2.71
N LEU A 269 -15.35 3.66 -2.28
CA LEU A 269 -16.44 2.75 -1.93
C LEU A 269 -16.78 1.85 -3.12
N LYS A 270 -17.06 2.45 -4.28
CA LYS A 270 -17.39 1.75 -5.52
C LYS A 270 -16.21 0.98 -6.11
N ASP A 271 -15.03 1.55 -6.02
CA ASP A 271 -13.84 1.00 -6.68
C ASP A 271 -13.14 -0.08 -5.84
N LEU A 272 -13.36 -0.10 -4.53
CA LEU A 272 -12.62 -0.99 -3.64
C LEU A 272 -13.50 -1.58 -2.53
N SER A 273 -14.10 -0.73 -1.70
CA SER A 273 -14.59 -1.14 -0.38
C SER A 273 -15.79 -2.08 -0.40
N ILE A 274 -16.54 -2.15 -1.53
CA ILE A 274 -17.65 -3.10 -1.71
C ILE A 274 -17.21 -4.47 -2.23
N HIS A 275 -15.96 -4.61 -2.66
CA HIS A 275 -15.48 -5.84 -3.29
C HIS A 275 -14.72 -6.72 -2.28
N ASN A 276 -14.76 -8.03 -2.54
CA ASN A 276 -13.84 -8.94 -1.88
C ASN A 276 -12.45 -8.77 -2.46
N ILE A 277 -11.49 -8.44 -1.61
CA ILE A 277 -10.10 -8.19 -1.94
C ILE A 277 -9.25 -9.35 -1.46
N TYR A 278 -8.91 -10.24 -2.39
CA TYR A 278 -8.11 -11.42 -2.08
C TYR A 278 -7.17 -11.78 -3.22
N PHE A 279 -5.88 -11.70 -2.96
CA PHE A 279 -4.80 -12.06 -3.89
C PHE A 279 -4.06 -13.28 -3.39
N SER A 280 -3.66 -14.15 -4.32
CA SER A 280 -2.85 -15.32 -4.00
C SER A 280 -1.41 -14.92 -3.67
N VAL A 281 -0.88 -15.44 -2.58
CA VAL A 281 0.55 -15.35 -2.23
C VAL A 281 1.27 -16.68 -2.41
N GLU A 282 0.63 -17.63 -3.07
CA GLU A 282 1.17 -18.99 -3.22
C GLU A 282 2.47 -19.04 -4.03
N LYS A 283 2.60 -18.20 -5.07
CA LYS A 283 3.85 -18.10 -5.83
C LYS A 283 5.02 -17.66 -4.94
N PHE A 284 4.77 -16.66 -4.09
CA PHE A 284 5.77 -16.20 -3.12
C PHE A 284 6.10 -17.28 -2.09
N LYS A 285 5.09 -17.96 -1.53
CA LYS A 285 5.29 -19.05 -0.55
C LYS A 285 6.09 -20.21 -1.12
N GLN A 286 5.88 -20.56 -2.38
CA GLN A 286 6.64 -21.61 -3.05
C GLN A 286 8.12 -21.24 -3.21
N GLU A 287 8.41 -19.98 -3.52
CA GLU A 287 9.78 -19.50 -3.67
C GLU A 287 10.47 -19.27 -2.31
N PHE A 288 9.70 -18.87 -1.28
CA PHE A 288 10.18 -18.56 0.07
C PHE A 288 9.41 -19.33 1.15
N PRO A 289 9.58 -20.68 1.23
CA PRO A 289 8.82 -21.50 2.18
C PRO A 289 9.20 -21.23 3.66
N ASP A 290 10.33 -20.59 3.89
CA ASP A 290 10.81 -20.15 5.21
C ASP A 290 10.33 -18.76 5.63
N PHE A 291 9.61 -18.03 4.76
CA PHE A 291 9.14 -16.68 5.08
C PHE A 291 8.00 -16.71 6.10
N VAL A 292 8.14 -15.87 7.11
CA VAL A 292 7.12 -15.69 8.15
C VAL A 292 6.59 -14.26 8.11
N TRP A 293 5.27 -14.10 8.12
CA TRP A 293 4.60 -12.81 8.29
C TRP A 293 4.60 -12.46 9.79
N GLU A 294 5.69 -11.88 10.26
CA GLU A 294 5.93 -11.65 11.70
C GLU A 294 5.01 -10.58 12.30
N TYR A 295 4.59 -9.62 11.49
CA TYR A 295 3.82 -8.46 11.95
C TYR A 295 2.33 -8.66 11.66
N SER A 296 1.53 -8.66 12.73
CA SER A 296 0.08 -8.77 12.67
C SER A 296 -0.59 -7.50 12.15
N MET A 297 -1.93 -7.55 12.00
CA MET A 297 -2.73 -6.38 11.67
C MET A 297 -2.73 -5.37 12.81
N GLU A 298 -2.75 -5.82 14.07
CA GLU A 298 -2.63 -4.99 15.25
C GLU A 298 -1.27 -4.28 15.34
N ASP A 299 -0.17 -4.95 14.94
CA ASP A 299 1.15 -4.30 14.87
C ASP A 299 1.16 -3.18 13.83
N ALA A 300 0.51 -3.38 12.69
CA ALA A 300 0.35 -2.36 11.68
C ALA A 300 -0.51 -1.18 12.18
N ALA A 301 -1.63 -1.46 12.85
CA ALA A 301 -2.48 -0.45 13.47
C ALA A 301 -1.73 0.35 14.54
N ARG A 302 -0.95 -0.33 15.38
CA ARG A 302 -0.09 0.29 16.40
C ARG A 302 0.93 1.24 15.77
N ALA A 303 1.66 0.78 14.76
CA ALA A 303 2.65 1.59 14.06
C ALA A 303 2.02 2.85 13.43
N PHE A 304 0.80 2.71 12.89
CA PHE A 304 0.04 3.85 12.38
C PHE A 304 -0.33 4.83 13.48
N ILE A 305 -0.97 4.36 14.54
CA ILE A 305 -1.44 5.18 15.66
C ILE A 305 -0.28 5.94 16.32
N GLU A 306 0.80 5.23 16.68
CA GLU A 306 1.98 5.82 17.31
C GLU A 306 2.64 6.89 16.43
N HIS A 307 2.71 6.66 15.14
CA HIS A 307 3.25 7.65 14.21
C HIS A 307 2.35 8.88 14.10
N GLN A 308 1.03 8.69 13.98
CA GLN A 308 0.07 9.79 13.88
C GLN A 308 0.04 10.62 15.18
N ASP A 309 0.17 9.97 16.34
CA ASP A 309 0.31 10.68 17.64
C ASP A 309 1.61 11.49 17.67
N LYS A 310 2.72 10.90 17.27
CA LYS A 310 4.03 11.54 17.25
C LYS A 310 4.07 12.81 16.40
N ILE A 311 3.37 12.83 15.28
CA ILE A 311 3.32 14.01 14.38
C ILE A 311 2.19 14.99 14.73
N GLY A 312 1.46 14.75 15.83
CA GLY A 312 0.42 15.66 16.32
C GLY A 312 -0.87 15.65 15.50
N THR A 313 -1.17 14.56 14.77
CA THR A 313 -2.39 14.47 13.94
C THR A 313 -3.66 14.69 14.76
N PHE A 314 -3.66 14.27 16.04
CA PHE A 314 -4.82 14.32 16.93
C PHE A 314 -4.75 15.43 17.97
N ASP A 315 -3.81 16.38 17.85
CA ASP A 315 -3.71 17.54 18.76
C ASP A 315 -4.93 18.47 18.65
N LYS A 316 -5.66 18.37 17.55
CA LYS A 316 -6.91 19.06 17.33
C LYS A 316 -7.99 18.07 16.89
N PRO A 317 -9.25 18.27 17.27
CA PRO A 317 -10.37 17.49 16.75
C PRO A 317 -10.38 17.52 15.22
N LEU A 318 -10.68 16.38 14.61
CA LEU A 318 -10.88 16.34 13.16
C LEU A 318 -12.19 17.06 12.81
N GLU A 319 -12.19 17.73 11.66
CA GLU A 319 -13.39 18.40 11.16
C GLU A 319 -14.53 17.40 10.92
N GLU A 320 -15.78 17.89 11.08
CA GLU A 320 -16.99 17.11 10.77
C GLU A 320 -16.93 16.62 9.32
N GLN A 321 -17.24 15.35 9.12
CA GLN A 321 -17.23 14.71 7.83
C GLN A 321 -18.66 14.45 7.34
N PHE A 322 -18.80 14.22 6.04
CA PHE A 322 -20.06 13.72 5.45
C PHE A 322 -20.54 12.45 6.18
N GLU A 323 -19.62 11.58 6.54
CA GLU A 323 -19.84 10.36 7.31
C GLU A 323 -20.61 10.61 8.61
N ASP A 324 -20.28 11.68 9.36
CA ASP A 324 -20.97 12.01 10.63
C ASP A 324 -22.47 12.23 10.42
N LYS A 325 -22.83 12.97 9.38
CA LYS A 325 -24.23 13.25 9.06
C LYS A 325 -25.00 12.02 8.61
N VAL A 326 -24.36 11.20 7.78
CA VAL A 326 -24.98 9.96 7.29
C VAL A 326 -25.23 9.01 8.45
N LEU A 327 -24.23 8.77 9.30
CA LEU A 327 -24.35 7.86 10.45
C LEU A 327 -25.42 8.31 11.42
N GLU A 328 -25.45 9.61 11.79
CA GLU A 328 -26.47 10.16 12.68
C GLU A 328 -27.89 9.93 12.14
N LYS A 329 -28.11 10.22 10.85
CA LYS A 329 -29.43 10.08 10.24
C LYS A 329 -29.84 8.62 10.08
N TRP A 330 -28.89 7.76 9.68
CA TRP A 330 -29.10 6.33 9.56
C TRP A 330 -29.53 5.70 10.88
N GLU A 331 -28.79 5.96 11.95
CA GLU A 331 -29.11 5.40 13.27
C GLU A 331 -30.50 5.83 13.77
N LYS A 332 -30.86 7.13 13.58
CA LYS A 332 -32.20 7.62 13.94
C LYS A 332 -33.30 6.93 13.15
N ALA A 333 -33.08 6.73 11.83
CA ALA A 333 -34.07 6.05 10.99
C ALA A 333 -34.22 4.57 11.38
N MET A 334 -33.10 3.88 11.68
CA MET A 334 -33.16 2.48 12.10
C MET A 334 -33.80 2.28 13.46
N GLU A 335 -33.59 3.20 14.40
CA GLU A 335 -34.25 3.17 15.69
C GLU A 335 -35.76 3.39 15.55
N ALA A 336 -36.20 4.38 14.77
CA ALA A 336 -37.61 4.58 14.50
C ALA A 336 -38.27 3.37 13.86
N LEU A 337 -37.60 2.73 12.88
CA LEU A 337 -38.10 1.53 12.22
C LEU A 337 -38.22 0.35 13.19
N ARG A 338 -37.27 0.16 14.12
CA ARG A 338 -37.36 -0.90 15.14
C ARG A 338 -38.58 -0.71 16.03
N GLN A 339 -38.87 0.52 16.46
CA GLN A 339 -40.04 0.84 17.30
C GLN A 339 -41.36 0.58 16.57
N GLU A 340 -41.41 0.71 15.24
CA GLU A 340 -42.58 0.41 14.43
C GLU A 340 -42.79 -1.12 14.19
N ILE A 341 -41.71 -1.91 14.26
CA ILE A 341 -41.73 -3.38 14.04
C ILE A 341 -41.99 -4.15 15.35
N ASP A 342 -41.70 -3.55 16.51
CA ASP A 342 -41.99 -4.18 17.80
C ASP A 342 -43.51 -4.35 17.99
N PHE A 343 -43.96 -5.63 18.02
CA PHE A 343 -45.33 -6.06 18.21
C PHE A 343 -45.67 -6.25 19.67
#